data_3664c748ddd2d8ef6694b4a6f8710a90
#
_entry.id   3664c748ddd2d8ef6694b4a6f8710a90
#
_cell.length_a   1.000
_cell.length_b   1.000
_cell.length_c   1.000
_cell.angle_alpha   90.00
_cell.angle_beta   90.00
_cell.angle_gamma   90.00
#
_symmetry.space_group_name_H-M   'P 1'
#
loop_
_entity.id
_entity.type
_entity.pdbx_description
1 polymer ?
#
loop_
_entity_poly.entity_id
_entity_poly.type
_entity_poly.pdbx_seq_one_letter_code
_entity_poly.pdbx_strand_id
1 'polypeptide(L)'
;MAAVMSGEVVDFGSEELSDLHGVLRDLRARAPYAEARFHGMSAMVILSDELVTELFKDEDTFPAAAMYGMTTGPAMGKTIQCMAGQEHRTNRALVSPAFRRALMKTYSGELLAPIAHSLVDEFAARGWADLVTEFTQQFPFRITNELLGLPVDDYALFAKWAHDLFFYPTDPEAALRARESFTGYLRPLVEDKRQNPTDDLLSKLVTTEIDGVGLTDEEIYSFVRLLFPAGVDTTYLSLGNTLWALLAHQDQLDRVRNDPDEAKWAVQEGLRWEPGPAIIPRFAAVDVTWRGIDIPAGTWLLLAIAAANRDPDVYAEPDVFDICRHATAQLSFGTGPHVCLGQALATTQMEIAVKVLLERLPGLKLADPSSVKIAGRLGTELRGPDHLQVVFDPQ
;
A
#
# COMPACT_ATOMS: atom_id res chain seq x y z
N MET A 1 -17.80 -17.95 4.18
CA MET A 1 -19.04 -18.57 3.63
C MET A 1 -20.18 -18.66 4.65
N ALA A 2 -19.92 -18.99 5.92
CA ALA A 2 -21.02 -19.14 6.90
C ALA A 2 -21.78 -17.85 7.19
N ALA A 3 -21.12 -16.70 7.40
CA ALA A 3 -21.77 -15.42 7.74
C ALA A 3 -22.69 -14.88 6.61
N VAL A 4 -22.26 -14.99 5.36
CA VAL A 4 -23.06 -14.50 4.19
C VAL A 4 -24.30 -15.38 3.95
N MET A 5 -24.24 -16.67 4.35
CA MET A 5 -25.38 -17.60 4.25
C MET A 5 -26.41 -17.39 5.38
N SER A 6 -25.98 -16.86 6.53
CA SER A 6 -26.85 -16.62 7.70
C SER A 6 -27.61 -15.28 7.65
N GLY A 7 -27.30 -14.40 6.72
CA GLY A 7 -27.83 -13.03 6.69
C GLY A 7 -27.19 -12.11 7.73
N GLU A 8 -26.10 -12.54 8.35
CA GLU A 8 -25.32 -11.71 9.27
C GLU A 8 -24.54 -10.62 8.52
N VAL A 9 -24.47 -9.44 9.15
CA VAL A 9 -23.74 -8.28 8.61
C VAL A 9 -22.25 -8.49 8.90
N VAL A 10 -21.41 -8.49 7.85
CA VAL A 10 -19.95 -8.70 7.94
C VAL A 10 -19.27 -7.50 8.57
N ASP A 11 -18.37 -7.72 9.54
CA ASP A 11 -17.51 -6.70 10.12
C ASP A 11 -16.10 -6.76 9.49
N PHE A 12 -15.83 -5.84 8.56
CA PHE A 12 -14.56 -5.79 7.84
C PHE A 12 -13.39 -5.22 8.66
N GLY A 13 -13.66 -4.58 9.80
CA GLY A 13 -12.62 -4.04 10.67
C GLY A 13 -12.12 -5.04 11.73
N SER A 14 -12.96 -5.97 12.16
CA SER A 14 -12.69 -6.85 13.31
C SER A 14 -12.45 -8.30 12.93
N GLU A 15 -12.95 -8.75 11.78
CA GLU A 15 -12.89 -10.14 11.34
C GLU A 15 -11.81 -10.36 10.30
N GLU A 16 -10.99 -11.39 10.50
CA GLU A 16 -10.13 -11.91 9.44
C GLU A 16 -10.95 -12.80 8.50
N LEU A 17 -11.17 -12.35 7.26
CA LEU A 17 -11.89 -13.10 6.25
C LEU A 17 -10.91 -13.89 5.39
N SER A 18 -10.82 -15.21 5.62
CA SER A 18 -9.96 -16.10 4.84
C SER A 18 -10.36 -16.17 3.36
N ASP A 19 -11.65 -16.00 3.04
CA ASP A 19 -12.19 -15.92 1.67
C ASP A 19 -12.83 -14.55 1.42
N LEU A 20 -12.03 -13.48 1.53
CA LEU A 20 -12.53 -12.12 1.28
C LEU A 20 -13.16 -11.97 -0.10
N HIS A 21 -12.51 -12.50 -1.15
CA HIS A 21 -13.00 -12.37 -2.52
C HIS A 21 -14.33 -13.08 -2.74
N GLY A 22 -14.54 -14.25 -2.14
CA GLY A 22 -15.84 -14.95 -2.18
C GLY A 22 -16.93 -14.13 -1.50
N VAL A 23 -16.66 -13.58 -0.31
CA VAL A 23 -17.61 -12.71 0.41
C VAL A 23 -17.96 -11.47 -0.41
N LEU A 24 -16.97 -10.76 -0.94
CA LEU A 24 -17.19 -9.54 -1.74
C LEU A 24 -17.95 -9.86 -3.04
N ARG A 25 -17.64 -10.96 -3.72
CA ARG A 25 -18.35 -11.40 -4.93
C ARG A 25 -19.81 -11.71 -4.63
N ASP A 26 -20.09 -12.45 -3.55
CA ASP A 26 -21.46 -12.82 -3.17
C ASP A 26 -22.30 -11.60 -2.76
N LEU A 27 -21.67 -10.61 -2.10
CA LEU A 27 -22.33 -9.33 -1.80
C LEU A 27 -22.60 -8.54 -3.09
N ARG A 28 -21.61 -8.39 -3.98
CA ARG A 28 -21.75 -7.65 -5.23
C ARG A 28 -22.79 -8.26 -6.17
N ALA A 29 -22.95 -9.58 -6.18
CA ALA A 29 -23.97 -10.26 -6.98
C ALA A 29 -25.41 -9.85 -6.60
N ARG A 30 -25.61 -9.27 -5.42
CA ARG A 30 -26.93 -8.80 -4.94
C ARG A 30 -27.12 -7.31 -5.22
N ALA A 31 -26.08 -6.49 -4.98
CA ALA A 31 -26.10 -5.06 -5.23
C ALA A 31 -24.66 -4.51 -5.27
N PRO A 32 -24.43 -3.34 -5.91
CA PRO A 32 -23.09 -2.73 -5.98
C PRO A 32 -22.61 -2.14 -4.64
N TYR A 33 -23.40 -2.24 -3.59
CA TYR A 33 -23.08 -1.90 -2.20
C TYR A 33 -23.89 -2.80 -1.26
N ALA A 34 -23.47 -2.90 0.02
CA ALA A 34 -24.18 -3.66 1.04
C ALA A 34 -24.01 -3.04 2.42
N GLU A 35 -24.93 -3.34 3.34
CA GLU A 35 -24.73 -3.07 4.76
C GLU A 35 -23.56 -3.88 5.30
N ALA A 36 -22.75 -3.24 6.14
CA ALA A 36 -21.56 -3.82 6.73
C ALA A 36 -21.33 -3.26 8.14
N ARG A 37 -20.31 -3.76 8.81
CA ARG A 37 -19.74 -3.16 10.01
C ARG A 37 -18.27 -2.85 9.80
N PHE A 38 -17.78 -1.90 10.58
CA PHE A 38 -16.39 -1.52 10.64
C PHE A 38 -16.00 -1.26 12.09
N HIS A 39 -15.21 -2.15 12.68
CA HIS A 39 -14.90 -2.16 14.11
C HIS A 39 -16.17 -2.10 15.00
N GLY A 40 -17.17 -2.89 14.68
CA GLY A 40 -18.44 -2.94 15.37
C GLY A 40 -19.42 -1.80 15.05
N MET A 41 -18.98 -0.74 14.38
CA MET A 41 -19.82 0.40 13.97
C MET A 41 -20.59 0.07 12.68
N SER A 42 -21.75 0.72 12.50
CA SER A 42 -22.51 0.62 11.25
C SER A 42 -21.70 1.21 10.08
N ALA A 43 -21.67 0.48 8.97
CA ALA A 43 -20.95 0.87 7.77
C ALA A 43 -21.71 0.40 6.51
N MET A 44 -21.26 0.90 5.36
CA MET A 44 -21.67 0.44 4.04
C MET A 44 -20.43 0.03 3.26
N VAL A 45 -20.39 -1.18 2.70
CA VAL A 45 -19.32 -1.61 1.80
C VAL A 45 -19.70 -1.31 0.36
N ILE A 46 -18.81 -0.69 -0.39
CA ILE A 46 -18.97 -0.29 -1.80
C ILE A 46 -18.18 -1.25 -2.67
N LEU A 47 -18.82 -1.88 -3.66
CA LEU A 47 -18.35 -3.11 -4.29
C LEU A 47 -18.07 -3.00 -5.79
N SER A 48 -18.62 -1.99 -6.49
CA SER A 48 -18.37 -1.80 -7.93
C SER A 48 -17.26 -0.77 -8.19
N ASP A 49 -16.56 -0.93 -9.31
CA ASP A 49 -15.52 0.00 -9.76
C ASP A 49 -16.06 1.43 -9.93
N GLU A 50 -17.22 1.57 -10.57
CA GLU A 50 -17.88 2.87 -10.80
C GLU A 50 -18.08 3.62 -9.48
N LEU A 51 -18.70 2.97 -8.48
CA LEU A 51 -19.04 3.62 -7.22
C LEU A 51 -17.82 3.92 -6.37
N VAL A 52 -16.85 3.01 -6.31
CA VAL A 52 -15.57 3.24 -5.63
C VAL A 52 -14.83 4.42 -6.26
N THR A 53 -14.81 4.50 -7.59
CA THR A 53 -14.20 5.61 -8.33
C THR A 53 -14.90 6.95 -8.05
N GLU A 54 -16.24 6.96 -7.98
CA GLU A 54 -17.02 8.14 -7.64
C GLU A 54 -16.69 8.66 -6.24
N LEU A 55 -16.70 7.77 -5.24
CA LEU A 55 -16.43 8.16 -3.86
C LEU A 55 -14.97 8.63 -3.64
N PHE A 56 -14.01 8.08 -4.35
CA PHE A 56 -12.63 8.57 -4.30
C PHE A 56 -12.47 10.01 -4.78
N LYS A 57 -13.37 10.50 -5.63
CA LYS A 57 -13.32 11.84 -6.22
C LYS A 57 -14.16 12.87 -5.48
N ASP A 58 -15.12 12.42 -4.67
CA ASP A 58 -16.03 13.29 -3.94
C ASP A 58 -15.47 13.62 -2.54
N GLU A 59 -14.58 14.61 -2.50
CA GLU A 59 -13.98 15.11 -1.24
C GLU A 59 -14.92 16.02 -0.44
N ASP A 60 -15.99 16.51 -1.02
CA ASP A 60 -16.95 17.38 -0.33
C ASP A 60 -17.89 16.56 0.55
N THR A 61 -18.37 15.45 0.03
CA THR A 61 -19.32 14.56 0.72
C THR A 61 -18.61 13.47 1.54
N PHE A 62 -17.50 12.92 1.00
CA PHE A 62 -16.76 11.78 1.56
C PHE A 62 -15.27 12.12 1.73
N PRO A 63 -14.92 13.12 2.55
CA PRO A 63 -13.58 13.70 2.63
C PRO A 63 -12.53 12.74 3.18
N ALA A 64 -11.50 12.45 2.39
CA ALA A 64 -10.31 11.72 2.85
C ALA A 64 -9.61 12.46 3.99
N ALA A 65 -9.43 13.77 3.84
CA ALA A 65 -8.69 14.59 4.80
C ALA A 65 -9.28 14.54 6.22
N ALA A 66 -10.60 14.59 6.35
CA ALA A 66 -11.26 14.53 7.65
C ALA A 66 -11.12 13.11 8.27
N MET A 67 -11.26 12.05 7.45
CA MET A 67 -11.09 10.67 7.90
C MET A 67 -9.68 10.42 8.42
N TYR A 68 -8.64 10.75 7.64
CA TYR A 68 -7.25 10.60 8.09
C TYR A 68 -6.91 11.51 9.27
N GLY A 69 -7.51 12.70 9.35
CA GLY A 69 -7.38 13.60 10.49
C GLY A 69 -7.86 12.99 11.80
N MET A 70 -8.89 12.14 11.77
CA MET A 70 -9.41 11.44 12.95
C MET A 70 -8.66 10.13 13.24
N THR A 71 -8.24 9.39 12.23
CA THR A 71 -7.67 8.04 12.39
C THR A 71 -6.16 8.06 12.61
N THR A 72 -5.37 8.58 11.68
CA THR A 72 -3.90 8.57 11.76
C THR A 72 -3.29 9.92 12.12
N GLY A 73 -4.01 11.01 11.89
CA GLY A 73 -3.54 12.38 12.15
C GLY A 73 -3.04 12.64 13.58
N PRO A 74 -3.71 12.16 14.64
CA PRO A 74 -3.23 12.36 16.01
C PRO A 74 -1.83 11.77 16.25
N ALA A 75 -1.52 10.64 15.62
CA ALA A 75 -0.20 9.98 15.71
C ALA A 75 0.80 10.52 14.68
N MET A 76 0.43 10.63 13.41
CA MET A 76 1.35 11.02 12.35
C MET A 76 1.54 12.55 12.24
N GLY A 77 0.61 13.34 12.78
CA GLY A 77 0.54 14.78 12.57
C GLY A 77 -0.33 15.13 11.35
N LYS A 78 -0.37 16.39 10.97
CA LYS A 78 -1.12 16.87 9.81
C LYS A 78 -0.38 16.50 8.52
N THR A 79 -0.52 15.25 8.10
CA THR A 79 0.07 14.75 6.85
C THR A 79 -0.67 15.29 5.63
N ILE A 80 -0.10 15.10 4.42
CA ILE A 80 -0.79 15.46 3.16
C ILE A 80 -2.13 14.74 2.98
N GLN A 81 -2.34 13.59 3.62
CA GLN A 81 -3.62 12.87 3.64
C GLN A 81 -4.69 13.59 4.47
N CYS A 82 -4.26 14.39 5.46
CA CYS A 82 -5.13 15.18 6.35
C CYS A 82 -5.40 16.59 5.81
N MET A 83 -4.96 16.92 4.60
CA MET A 83 -5.11 18.22 3.98
C MET A 83 -6.12 18.16 2.84
N ALA A 84 -6.82 19.25 2.58
CA ALA A 84 -7.78 19.40 1.48
C ALA A 84 -7.56 20.68 0.70
N GLY A 85 -8.22 20.82 -0.45
CA GLY A 85 -8.27 22.06 -1.24
C GLY A 85 -6.89 22.61 -1.60
N GLN A 86 -6.67 23.91 -1.37
CA GLN A 86 -5.42 24.58 -1.74
C GLN A 86 -4.23 24.14 -0.88
N GLU A 87 -4.43 23.90 0.40
CA GLU A 87 -3.38 23.43 1.31
C GLU A 87 -2.82 22.08 0.84
N HIS A 88 -3.70 21.12 0.51
CA HIS A 88 -3.29 19.84 -0.06
C HIS A 88 -2.48 20.03 -1.35
N ARG A 89 -2.96 20.87 -2.29
CA ARG A 89 -2.25 21.10 -3.55
C ARG A 89 -0.85 21.66 -3.34
N THR A 90 -0.70 22.63 -2.43
CA THR A 90 0.59 23.27 -2.15
C THR A 90 1.57 22.26 -1.52
N ASN A 91 1.17 21.58 -0.45
CA ASN A 91 2.03 20.61 0.23
C ASN A 91 2.38 19.42 -0.66
N ARG A 92 1.40 18.92 -1.44
CA ARG A 92 1.67 17.85 -2.41
C ARG A 92 2.66 18.29 -3.49
N ALA A 93 2.60 19.55 -3.96
CA ALA A 93 3.55 20.08 -4.93
C ALA A 93 4.99 20.14 -4.39
N LEU A 94 5.17 20.47 -3.10
CA LEU A 94 6.48 20.50 -2.43
C LEU A 94 7.15 19.11 -2.37
N VAL A 95 6.39 18.06 -2.12
CA VAL A 95 6.93 16.70 -1.97
C VAL A 95 6.97 15.88 -3.26
N SER A 96 6.12 16.18 -4.25
CA SER A 96 5.97 15.41 -5.51
C SER A 96 7.24 15.31 -6.37
N PRO A 97 8.17 16.28 -6.39
CA PRO A 97 9.36 16.20 -7.27
C PRO A 97 10.16 14.91 -7.13
N ALA A 98 10.28 14.37 -5.90
CA ALA A 98 11.04 13.14 -5.63
C ALA A 98 10.35 11.85 -6.15
N PHE A 99 9.04 11.91 -6.43
CA PHE A 99 8.23 10.75 -6.87
C PHE A 99 7.87 10.80 -8.36
N ARG A 100 8.49 11.72 -9.13
CA ARG A 100 8.19 11.87 -10.56
C ARG A 100 8.64 10.64 -11.34
N ARG A 101 7.81 10.19 -12.26
CA ARG A 101 8.10 9.06 -13.15
C ARG A 101 9.44 9.20 -13.90
N ALA A 102 9.86 10.43 -14.21
CA ALA A 102 11.14 10.70 -14.86
C ALA A 102 12.37 10.24 -14.05
N LEU A 103 12.27 10.17 -12.71
CA LEU A 103 13.35 9.71 -11.84
C LEU A 103 13.43 8.18 -11.73
N MET A 104 12.38 7.47 -12.13
CA MET A 104 12.32 6.01 -11.93
C MET A 104 13.43 5.26 -12.67
N LYS A 105 13.85 5.77 -13.83
CA LYS A 105 14.97 5.16 -14.58
C LYS A 105 16.29 5.27 -13.80
N THR A 106 16.56 6.43 -13.21
CA THR A 106 17.73 6.65 -12.36
C THR A 106 17.65 5.77 -11.10
N TYR A 107 16.53 5.82 -10.40
CA TYR A 107 16.34 4.99 -9.21
C TYR A 107 16.48 3.50 -9.50
N SER A 108 15.96 3.00 -10.65
CA SER A 108 16.08 1.59 -11.02
C SER A 108 17.53 1.11 -11.05
N GLY A 109 18.43 1.87 -11.68
CA GLY A 109 19.83 1.48 -11.83
C GLY A 109 20.71 1.80 -10.62
N GLU A 110 20.50 2.95 -9.98
CA GLU A 110 21.40 3.46 -8.93
C GLU A 110 20.97 3.03 -7.53
N LEU A 111 19.69 2.70 -7.32
CA LEU A 111 19.14 2.40 -6.01
C LEU A 111 18.45 1.03 -5.94
N LEU A 112 17.41 0.81 -6.77
CA LEU A 112 16.52 -0.33 -6.60
C LEU A 112 17.19 -1.66 -6.93
N ALA A 113 17.84 -1.77 -8.10
CA ALA A 113 18.49 -3.01 -8.50
C ALA A 113 19.66 -3.39 -7.58
N PRO A 114 20.59 -2.47 -7.18
CA PRO A 114 21.64 -2.78 -6.22
C PRO A 114 21.12 -3.31 -4.88
N ILE A 115 20.07 -2.70 -4.31
CA ILE A 115 19.47 -3.16 -3.05
C ILE A 115 18.83 -4.54 -3.24
N ALA A 116 18.11 -4.77 -4.35
CA ALA A 116 17.49 -6.07 -4.61
C ALA A 116 18.55 -7.19 -4.74
N HIS A 117 19.63 -6.95 -5.47
CA HIS A 117 20.74 -7.90 -5.59
C HIS A 117 21.41 -8.17 -4.24
N SER A 118 21.69 -7.14 -3.45
CA SER A 118 22.30 -7.28 -2.11
C SER A 118 21.43 -8.14 -1.18
N LEU A 119 20.11 -7.97 -1.21
CA LEU A 119 19.20 -8.80 -0.42
C LEU A 119 19.21 -10.27 -0.87
N VAL A 120 19.22 -10.52 -2.18
CA VAL A 120 19.31 -11.89 -2.71
C VAL A 120 20.61 -12.57 -2.32
N ASP A 121 21.73 -11.84 -2.31
CA ASP A 121 23.05 -12.37 -1.91
C ASP A 121 23.04 -12.95 -0.47
N GLU A 122 22.16 -12.44 0.43
CA GLU A 122 22.06 -12.92 1.80
C GLU A 122 21.54 -14.36 1.91
N PHE A 123 20.80 -14.87 0.90
CA PHE A 123 20.18 -16.20 0.95
C PHE A 123 20.40 -17.07 -0.28
N ALA A 124 20.93 -16.55 -1.39
CA ALA A 124 21.04 -17.29 -2.66
C ALA A 124 21.81 -18.61 -2.55
N ALA A 125 22.84 -18.67 -1.69
CA ALA A 125 23.64 -19.86 -1.47
C ALA A 125 22.92 -20.99 -0.71
N ARG A 126 21.77 -20.71 -0.06
CA ARG A 126 21.05 -21.70 0.77
C ARG A 126 20.11 -22.61 -0.02
N GLY A 127 19.65 -22.16 -1.19
CA GLY A 127 18.66 -22.88 -2.00
C GLY A 127 17.21 -22.81 -1.48
N TRP A 128 16.96 -22.01 -0.46
CA TRP A 128 15.63 -21.72 0.09
C TRP A 128 15.60 -20.36 0.79
N ALA A 129 14.43 -19.76 0.89
CA ALA A 129 14.19 -18.52 1.63
C ALA A 129 12.71 -18.37 2.01
N ASP A 130 12.43 -17.51 2.99
CA ASP A 130 11.12 -16.90 3.17
C ASP A 130 11.14 -15.50 2.53
N LEU A 131 10.56 -15.36 1.35
CA LEU A 131 10.59 -14.11 0.62
C LEU A 131 9.88 -12.96 1.34
N VAL A 132 8.96 -13.23 2.29
CA VAL A 132 8.32 -12.16 3.06
C VAL A 132 9.35 -11.51 3.99
N THR A 133 9.94 -12.28 4.87
CA THR A 133 10.82 -11.74 5.92
C THR A 133 12.20 -11.35 5.42
N GLU A 134 12.72 -12.06 4.40
CA GLU A 134 14.08 -11.90 3.91
C GLU A 134 14.18 -10.97 2.68
N PHE A 135 13.05 -10.71 2.00
CA PHE A 135 13.09 -9.87 0.80
C PHE A 135 11.99 -8.80 0.78
N THR A 136 10.68 -9.18 0.75
CA THR A 136 9.64 -8.18 0.47
C THR A 136 9.49 -7.13 1.57
N GLN A 137 9.70 -7.46 2.83
CA GLN A 137 9.72 -6.51 3.93
C GLN A 137 10.97 -5.63 3.92
N GLN A 138 12.14 -6.22 3.64
CA GLN A 138 13.43 -5.52 3.67
C GLN A 138 13.60 -4.55 2.49
N PHE A 139 13.11 -4.93 1.31
CA PHE A 139 13.36 -4.19 0.09
C PHE A 139 12.80 -2.77 0.10
N PRO A 140 11.49 -2.52 0.32
CA PRO A 140 10.96 -1.16 0.40
C PRO A 140 11.49 -0.38 1.62
N PHE A 141 11.83 -1.07 2.71
CA PHE A 141 12.43 -0.44 3.88
C PHE A 141 13.81 0.15 3.57
N ARG A 142 14.72 -0.64 2.99
CA ARG A 142 16.07 -0.16 2.61
C ARG A 142 15.98 0.98 1.59
N ILE A 143 15.08 0.88 0.62
CA ILE A 143 14.85 1.94 -0.37
C ILE A 143 14.37 3.24 0.30
N THR A 144 13.41 3.14 1.22
CA THR A 144 12.87 4.32 1.92
C THR A 144 13.95 5.00 2.76
N ASN A 145 14.80 4.23 3.44
CA ASN A 145 15.93 4.76 4.20
C ASN A 145 16.93 5.49 3.31
N GLU A 146 17.36 4.86 2.21
CA GLU A 146 18.31 5.45 1.27
C GLU A 146 17.73 6.72 0.62
N LEU A 147 16.47 6.70 0.19
CA LEU A 147 15.81 7.88 -0.37
C LEU A 147 15.75 9.04 0.61
N LEU A 148 15.50 8.77 1.89
CA LEU A 148 15.46 9.79 2.94
C LEU A 148 16.85 10.20 3.42
N GLY A 149 17.89 9.44 3.09
CA GLY A 149 19.25 9.65 3.62
C GLY A 149 19.35 9.40 5.13
N LEU A 150 18.61 8.39 5.63
CA LEU A 150 18.60 8.02 7.05
C LEU A 150 19.67 6.97 7.34
N PRO A 151 20.51 7.18 8.37
CA PRO A 151 21.53 6.21 8.80
C PRO A 151 20.88 5.11 9.65
N VAL A 152 20.08 4.22 9.01
CA VAL A 152 19.30 3.22 9.75
C VAL A 152 19.64 1.81 9.32
N ASP A 153 19.98 0.98 10.30
CA ASP A 153 20.16 -0.46 10.15
C ASP A 153 19.13 -1.28 10.95
N ASP A 154 18.26 -0.62 11.73
CA ASP A 154 17.29 -1.30 12.62
C ASP A 154 15.88 -1.34 12.00
N TYR A 155 15.65 -2.32 11.10
CA TYR A 155 14.35 -2.57 10.53
C TYR A 155 13.28 -2.79 11.60
N ALA A 156 13.58 -3.57 12.65
CA ALA A 156 12.58 -3.95 13.65
C ALA A 156 12.04 -2.74 14.42
N LEU A 157 12.92 -1.78 14.75
CA LEU A 157 12.53 -0.54 15.42
C LEU A 157 11.61 0.32 14.53
N PHE A 158 11.98 0.49 13.27
CA PHE A 158 11.20 1.31 12.33
C PHE A 158 9.88 0.65 11.94
N ALA A 159 9.87 -0.67 11.70
CA ALA A 159 8.65 -1.43 11.46
C ALA A 159 7.69 -1.32 12.64
N LYS A 160 8.22 -1.36 13.89
CA LYS A 160 7.41 -1.14 15.08
C LYS A 160 6.82 0.27 15.12
N TRP A 161 7.59 1.33 14.84
CA TRP A 161 7.06 2.68 14.80
C TRP A 161 6.01 2.86 13.70
N ALA A 162 6.25 2.32 12.50
CA ALA A 162 5.30 2.35 11.40
C ALA A 162 3.99 1.67 11.79
N HIS A 163 4.08 0.47 12.35
CA HIS A 163 2.94 -0.27 12.87
C HIS A 163 2.16 0.54 13.92
N ASP A 164 2.82 0.97 14.99
CA ASP A 164 2.17 1.68 16.08
C ASP A 164 1.47 2.98 15.60
N LEU A 165 2.10 3.73 14.67
CA LEU A 165 1.51 4.95 14.10
C LEU A 165 0.22 4.67 13.32
N PHE A 166 0.16 3.57 12.56
CA PHE A 166 -1.06 3.17 11.84
C PHE A 166 -2.18 2.73 12.76
N PHE A 167 -1.84 2.08 13.88
CA PHE A 167 -2.79 1.51 14.81
C PHE A 167 -3.31 2.50 15.87
N TYR A 168 -3.15 3.81 15.66
CA TYR A 168 -3.68 4.82 16.58
C TYR A 168 -5.13 4.58 17.03
N PRO A 169 -6.09 4.20 16.14
CA PRO A 169 -7.46 3.97 16.56
C PRO A 169 -7.65 2.85 17.58
N THR A 170 -6.74 1.88 17.61
CA THR A 170 -6.82 0.70 18.49
C THR A 170 -5.88 0.77 19.69
N ASP A 171 -4.70 1.41 19.54
CA ASP A 171 -3.74 1.66 20.63
C ASP A 171 -3.17 3.09 20.57
N PRO A 172 -3.95 4.09 21.02
CA PRO A 172 -3.52 5.50 21.00
C PRO A 172 -2.22 5.77 21.79
N GLU A 173 -2.01 5.05 22.90
CA GLU A 173 -0.83 5.27 23.73
C GLU A 173 0.44 4.80 23.05
N ALA A 174 0.44 3.60 22.43
CA ALA A 174 1.57 3.10 21.66
C ALA A 174 1.89 4.03 20.48
N ALA A 175 0.86 4.47 19.76
CA ALA A 175 1.01 5.37 18.62
C ALA A 175 1.62 6.73 19.01
N LEU A 176 1.20 7.33 20.11
CA LEU A 176 1.76 8.60 20.58
C LEU A 176 3.21 8.44 21.08
N ARG A 177 3.55 7.32 21.74
CA ARG A 177 4.94 7.00 22.09
C ARG A 177 5.80 6.81 20.83
N ALA A 178 5.30 6.13 19.82
CA ALA A 178 6.00 5.97 18.52
C ALA A 178 6.22 7.33 17.86
N ARG A 179 5.22 8.21 17.83
CA ARG A 179 5.34 9.60 17.34
C ARG A 179 6.48 10.35 18.02
N GLU A 180 6.52 10.33 19.35
CA GLU A 180 7.55 11.03 20.12
C GLU A 180 8.95 10.48 19.82
N SER A 181 9.10 9.15 19.85
CA SER A 181 10.38 8.47 19.60
C SER A 181 10.89 8.73 18.18
N PHE A 182 10.02 8.58 17.17
CA PHE A 182 10.38 8.83 15.78
C PHE A 182 10.71 10.30 15.53
N THR A 183 9.95 11.24 16.11
CA THR A 183 10.24 12.68 16.02
C THR A 183 11.59 13.01 16.68
N GLY A 184 11.86 12.43 17.86
CA GLY A 184 13.15 12.58 18.55
C GLY A 184 14.34 12.10 17.71
N TYR A 185 14.15 11.00 16.96
CA TYR A 185 15.14 10.50 16.01
C TYR A 185 15.33 11.46 14.81
N LEU A 186 14.24 11.99 14.24
CA LEU A 186 14.30 12.84 13.04
C LEU A 186 14.85 14.25 13.31
N ARG A 187 14.60 14.81 14.50
CA ARG A 187 14.94 16.21 14.82
C ARG A 187 16.40 16.56 14.52
N PRO A 188 17.41 15.85 15.07
CA PRO A 188 18.82 16.17 14.79
C PRO A 188 19.19 15.98 13.31
N LEU A 189 18.53 15.05 12.60
CA LEU A 189 18.77 14.82 11.17
C LEU A 189 18.24 15.97 10.32
N VAL A 190 17.04 16.48 10.62
CA VAL A 190 16.45 17.64 9.93
C VAL A 190 17.30 18.89 10.14
N GLU A 191 17.81 19.09 11.36
CA GLU A 191 18.71 20.21 11.67
C GLU A 191 20.03 20.10 10.90
N ASP A 192 20.65 18.91 10.86
CA ASP A 192 21.88 18.68 10.10
C ASP A 192 21.67 18.90 8.61
N LYS A 193 20.59 18.35 8.01
CA LYS A 193 20.28 18.51 6.58
C LYS A 193 20.00 19.96 6.16
N ARG A 194 19.56 20.83 7.07
CA ARG A 194 19.47 22.27 6.80
C ARG A 194 20.83 22.95 6.69
N GLN A 195 21.80 22.50 7.49
CA GLN A 195 23.15 23.04 7.51
C GLN A 195 24.02 22.39 6.44
N ASN A 196 23.86 21.11 6.21
CA ASN A 196 24.67 20.25 5.34
C ASN A 196 23.79 19.43 4.39
N PRO A 197 23.10 20.08 3.42
CA PRO A 197 22.21 19.34 2.51
C PRO A 197 22.98 18.41 1.58
N THR A 198 22.43 17.22 1.35
CA THR A 198 22.93 16.18 0.44
C THR A 198 21.89 15.86 -0.63
N ASP A 199 22.16 14.94 -1.56
CA ASP A 199 21.20 14.59 -2.62
C ASP A 199 20.21 13.51 -2.16
N ASP A 200 19.52 13.75 -1.04
CA ASP A 200 18.46 12.88 -0.52
C ASP A 200 17.12 13.62 -0.39
N LEU A 201 16.06 12.87 -0.12
CA LEU A 201 14.72 13.42 0.00
C LEU A 201 14.59 14.34 1.23
N LEU A 202 15.21 14.00 2.36
CA LEU A 202 15.12 14.84 3.56
C LEU A 202 15.77 16.21 3.31
N SER A 203 16.92 16.25 2.65
CA SER A 203 17.57 17.50 2.22
C SER A 203 16.68 18.30 1.27
N LYS A 204 16.02 17.64 0.33
CA LYS A 204 15.05 18.30 -0.57
C LYS A 204 13.86 18.86 0.18
N LEU A 205 13.32 18.14 1.17
CA LEU A 205 12.20 18.62 1.99
C LEU A 205 12.56 19.88 2.81
N VAL A 206 13.77 19.93 3.37
CA VAL A 206 14.21 21.07 4.20
C VAL A 206 14.64 22.31 3.39
N THR A 207 14.92 22.16 2.09
CA THR A 207 15.44 23.24 1.23
C THR A 207 14.45 23.69 0.15
N THR A 208 13.41 22.90 -0.15
CA THR A 208 12.46 23.24 -1.22
C THR A 208 11.49 24.32 -0.76
N GLU A 209 11.34 25.36 -1.57
CA GLU A 209 10.36 26.45 -1.42
C GLU A 209 9.57 26.62 -2.71
N ILE A 210 8.29 26.96 -2.57
CA ILE A 210 7.42 27.39 -3.66
C ILE A 210 6.84 28.75 -3.27
N ASP A 211 7.10 29.77 -4.08
CA ASP A 211 6.67 31.17 -3.84
C ASP A 211 7.14 31.71 -2.48
N GLY A 212 8.33 31.29 -2.03
CA GLY A 212 8.91 31.67 -0.73
C GLY A 212 8.32 30.93 0.48
N VAL A 213 7.54 29.89 0.25
CA VAL A 213 6.96 29.02 1.29
C VAL A 213 7.62 27.66 1.25
N GLY A 214 8.31 27.29 2.34
CA GLY A 214 8.87 25.96 2.56
C GLY A 214 8.07 25.18 3.61
N LEU A 215 8.42 23.91 3.78
CA LEU A 215 7.83 23.07 4.84
C LEU A 215 8.38 23.45 6.21
N THR A 216 7.49 23.54 7.19
CA THR A 216 7.86 23.62 8.60
C THR A 216 8.44 22.30 9.09
N ASP A 217 9.17 22.31 10.23
CA ASP A 217 9.71 21.08 10.83
C ASP A 217 8.62 20.05 11.11
N GLU A 218 7.47 20.46 11.62
CA GLU A 218 6.38 19.53 11.91
C GLU A 218 5.76 18.94 10.64
N GLU A 219 5.68 19.70 9.56
CA GLU A 219 5.24 19.16 8.27
C GLU A 219 6.25 18.16 7.71
N ILE A 220 7.57 18.42 7.86
CA ILE A 220 8.62 17.48 7.48
C ILE A 220 8.53 16.20 8.31
N TYR A 221 8.42 16.32 9.65
CA TYR A 221 8.26 15.17 10.52
C TYR A 221 6.98 14.38 10.20
N SER A 222 5.87 15.07 9.96
CA SER A 222 4.60 14.44 9.60
C SER A 222 4.70 13.69 8.27
N PHE A 223 5.38 14.28 7.28
CA PHE A 223 5.59 13.64 5.99
C PHE A 223 6.45 12.37 6.11
N VAL A 224 7.54 12.42 6.87
CA VAL A 224 8.42 11.25 7.08
C VAL A 224 7.70 10.16 7.88
N ARG A 225 6.94 10.53 8.93
CA ARG A 225 6.11 9.59 9.71
C ARG A 225 5.04 8.91 8.84
N LEU A 226 4.51 9.60 7.85
CA LEU A 226 3.59 9.00 6.87
C LEU A 226 4.34 8.12 5.85
N LEU A 227 5.49 8.57 5.35
CA LEU A 227 6.18 7.91 4.25
C LEU A 227 6.60 6.48 4.58
N PHE A 228 7.02 6.23 5.83
CA PHE A 228 7.42 4.89 6.25
C PHE A 228 6.28 3.88 6.18
N PRO A 229 5.19 4.03 6.94
CA PRO A 229 4.11 3.05 6.88
C PRO A 229 3.47 2.99 5.49
N ALA A 230 3.27 4.15 4.83
CA ALA A 230 2.64 4.18 3.52
C ALA A 230 3.52 3.59 2.40
N GLY A 231 4.84 3.75 2.48
CA GLY A 231 5.76 3.29 1.44
C GLY A 231 6.29 1.87 1.67
N VAL A 232 6.42 1.44 2.93
CA VAL A 232 6.96 0.12 3.27
C VAL A 232 5.85 -0.92 3.32
N ASP A 233 4.83 -0.72 4.16
CA ASP A 233 3.84 -1.75 4.45
C ASP A 233 2.99 -2.09 3.22
N THR A 234 2.48 -1.10 2.52
CA THR A 234 1.66 -1.34 1.33
C THR A 234 2.45 -1.99 0.20
N THR A 235 3.73 -1.61 0.05
CA THR A 235 4.58 -2.13 -1.02
C THR A 235 4.99 -3.56 -0.75
N TYR A 236 5.41 -3.92 0.49
CA TYR A 236 5.81 -5.30 0.75
C TYR A 236 4.64 -6.28 0.66
N LEU A 237 3.44 -5.89 1.11
CA LEU A 237 2.24 -6.70 0.98
C LEU A 237 1.87 -6.92 -0.49
N SER A 238 1.84 -5.85 -1.28
CA SER A 238 1.52 -5.93 -2.72
C SER A 238 2.56 -6.73 -3.51
N LEU A 239 3.84 -6.58 -3.17
CA LEU A 239 4.93 -7.38 -3.76
C LEU A 239 4.79 -8.86 -3.38
N GLY A 240 4.51 -9.15 -2.10
CA GLY A 240 4.27 -10.51 -1.62
C GLY A 240 3.11 -11.18 -2.34
N ASN A 241 1.99 -10.46 -2.51
CA ASN A 241 0.82 -10.92 -3.27
C ASN A 241 1.16 -11.20 -4.74
N THR A 242 1.89 -10.29 -5.39
CA THR A 242 2.31 -10.45 -6.79
C THR A 242 3.23 -11.65 -6.97
N LEU A 243 4.21 -11.84 -6.07
CA LEU A 243 5.11 -12.99 -6.11
C LEU A 243 4.37 -14.30 -5.84
N TRP A 244 3.46 -14.32 -4.87
CA TRP A 244 2.61 -15.48 -4.63
C TRP A 244 1.78 -15.84 -5.87
N ALA A 245 1.10 -14.86 -6.48
CA ALA A 245 0.30 -15.07 -7.68
C ALA A 245 1.13 -15.66 -8.83
N LEU A 246 2.31 -15.08 -9.11
CA LEU A 246 3.22 -15.59 -10.13
C LEU A 246 3.71 -17.02 -9.83
N LEU A 247 4.12 -17.29 -8.60
CA LEU A 247 4.63 -18.60 -8.19
C LEU A 247 3.54 -19.68 -8.17
N ALA A 248 2.27 -19.29 -7.97
CA ALA A 248 1.12 -20.18 -8.07
C ALA A 248 0.69 -20.47 -9.53
N HIS A 249 1.06 -19.59 -10.49
CA HIS A 249 0.72 -19.70 -11.92
C HIS A 249 2.00 -19.83 -12.76
N GLN A 250 2.53 -21.06 -12.85
CA GLN A 250 3.84 -21.32 -13.43
C GLN A 250 3.95 -20.93 -14.92
N ASP A 251 2.86 -21.03 -15.68
CA ASP A 251 2.79 -20.57 -17.07
C ASP A 251 3.00 -19.06 -17.20
N GLN A 252 2.45 -18.28 -16.28
CA GLN A 252 2.62 -16.83 -16.21
C GLN A 252 4.05 -16.47 -15.74
N LEU A 253 4.57 -17.21 -14.77
CA LEU A 253 5.95 -17.05 -14.28
C LEU A 253 6.97 -17.32 -15.41
N ASP A 254 6.77 -18.38 -16.20
CA ASP A 254 7.66 -18.73 -17.32
C ASP A 254 7.63 -17.67 -18.45
N ARG A 255 6.50 -17.00 -18.65
CA ARG A 255 6.45 -15.85 -19.56
C ARG A 255 7.38 -14.73 -19.10
N VAL A 256 7.32 -14.35 -17.81
CA VAL A 256 8.18 -13.28 -17.25
C VAL A 256 9.66 -13.71 -17.26
N ARG A 257 9.97 -15.01 -17.06
CA ARG A 257 11.35 -15.53 -17.20
C ARG A 257 11.88 -15.40 -18.62
N ASN A 258 11.05 -15.68 -19.61
CA ASN A 258 11.44 -15.65 -21.02
C ASN A 258 11.49 -14.21 -21.58
N ASP A 259 10.66 -13.32 -21.06
CA ASP A 259 10.64 -11.89 -21.39
C ASP A 259 10.53 -11.05 -20.10
N PRO A 260 11.66 -10.57 -19.54
CA PRO A 260 11.66 -9.75 -18.33
C PRO A 260 10.84 -8.44 -18.44
N ASP A 261 10.51 -7.98 -19.64
CA ASP A 261 9.66 -6.80 -19.81
C ASP A 261 8.18 -7.08 -19.52
N GLU A 262 7.79 -8.36 -19.44
CA GLU A 262 6.47 -8.77 -18.93
C GLU A 262 6.31 -8.54 -17.42
N ALA A 263 7.40 -8.33 -16.65
CA ALA A 263 7.34 -8.06 -15.20
C ALA A 263 6.42 -6.88 -14.86
N LYS A 264 6.37 -5.83 -15.70
CA LYS A 264 5.45 -4.70 -15.53
C LYS A 264 3.99 -5.13 -15.55
N TRP A 265 3.63 -6.09 -16.41
CA TRP A 265 2.26 -6.59 -16.53
C TRP A 265 1.90 -7.55 -15.40
N ALA A 266 2.89 -8.33 -14.95
CA ALA A 266 2.76 -9.16 -13.75
C ALA A 266 2.48 -8.31 -12.50
N VAL A 267 3.17 -7.17 -12.35
CA VAL A 267 2.92 -6.22 -11.25
C VAL A 267 1.53 -5.58 -11.36
N GLN A 268 1.13 -5.11 -12.56
CA GLN A 268 -0.20 -4.51 -12.74
C GLN A 268 -1.33 -5.52 -12.47
N GLU A 269 -1.17 -6.77 -12.92
CA GLU A 269 -2.15 -7.82 -12.68
C GLU A 269 -2.14 -8.28 -11.21
N GLY A 270 -0.97 -8.37 -10.56
CA GLY A 270 -0.87 -8.67 -9.13
C GLY A 270 -1.60 -7.63 -8.27
N LEU A 271 -1.38 -6.35 -8.57
CA LEU A 271 -2.08 -5.23 -7.92
C LEU A 271 -3.59 -5.28 -8.14
N ARG A 272 -4.05 -5.67 -9.33
CA ARG A 272 -5.47 -5.84 -9.61
C ARG A 272 -6.04 -7.05 -8.87
N TRP A 273 -5.40 -8.20 -9.00
CA TRP A 273 -5.96 -9.50 -8.58
C TRP A 273 -5.97 -9.68 -7.07
N GLU A 274 -4.89 -9.29 -6.37
CA GLU A 274 -4.80 -9.30 -4.90
C GLU A 274 -4.14 -8.00 -4.41
N PRO A 275 -4.90 -6.89 -4.30
CA PRO A 275 -4.36 -5.61 -3.84
C PRO A 275 -3.93 -5.69 -2.37
N GLY A 276 -2.75 -5.16 -2.04
CA GLY A 276 -2.31 -5.03 -0.66
C GLY A 276 -3.30 -4.20 0.17
N PRO A 277 -3.62 -2.95 -0.22
CA PRO A 277 -4.78 -2.21 0.30
C PRO A 277 -6.08 -2.77 -0.30
N ALA A 278 -6.76 -3.67 0.41
CA ALA A 278 -7.96 -4.34 -0.08
C ALA A 278 -9.24 -3.52 0.15
N ILE A 279 -9.30 -2.75 1.24
CA ILE A 279 -10.42 -1.88 1.62
C ILE A 279 -9.87 -0.55 2.12
N ILE A 280 -10.41 0.56 1.64
CA ILE A 280 -10.07 1.91 2.09
C ILE A 280 -11.31 2.55 2.71
N PRO A 281 -11.27 2.95 3.99
CA PRO A 281 -12.41 3.59 4.62
C PRO A 281 -12.58 5.05 4.16
N ARG A 282 -13.83 5.51 4.22
CA ARG A 282 -14.30 6.89 4.15
C ARG A 282 -15.43 7.04 5.15
N PHE A 283 -15.94 8.26 5.33
CA PHE A 283 -17.21 8.47 6.01
C PHE A 283 -17.98 9.63 5.35
N ALA A 284 -19.29 9.64 5.54
CA ALA A 284 -20.12 10.76 5.11
C ALA A 284 -19.92 11.94 6.07
N ALA A 285 -19.45 13.09 5.58
CA ALA A 285 -19.26 14.27 6.41
C ALA A 285 -20.57 14.97 6.79
N VAL A 286 -21.60 14.79 5.97
CA VAL A 286 -22.93 15.40 6.10
C VAL A 286 -24.00 14.35 5.80
N ASP A 287 -25.25 14.62 6.22
CA ASP A 287 -26.39 13.84 5.74
C ASP A 287 -26.52 14.01 4.22
N VAL A 288 -26.57 12.92 3.50
CA VAL A 288 -26.63 12.93 2.03
C VAL A 288 -27.57 11.87 1.50
N THR A 289 -28.36 12.20 0.47
CA THR A 289 -29.06 11.20 -0.36
C THR A 289 -28.17 10.92 -1.57
N TRP A 290 -27.43 9.80 -1.53
CA TRP A 290 -26.52 9.39 -2.58
C TRP A 290 -27.13 8.25 -3.39
N ARG A 291 -27.36 8.46 -4.70
CA ARG A 291 -28.01 7.49 -5.62
C ARG A 291 -29.34 6.93 -5.09
N GLY A 292 -30.10 7.76 -4.37
CA GLY A 292 -31.40 7.39 -3.79
C GLY A 292 -31.31 6.65 -2.45
N ILE A 293 -30.13 6.61 -1.84
CA ILE A 293 -29.90 6.04 -0.52
C ILE A 293 -29.62 7.19 0.45
N ASP A 294 -30.36 7.23 1.55
CA ASP A 294 -30.10 8.19 2.61
C ASP A 294 -28.96 7.69 3.50
N ILE A 295 -27.84 8.43 3.48
CA ILE A 295 -26.65 8.13 4.26
C ILE A 295 -26.49 9.23 5.31
N PRO A 296 -26.71 8.92 6.61
CA PRO A 296 -26.49 9.86 7.69
C PRO A 296 -25.03 10.28 7.81
N ALA A 297 -24.78 11.50 8.27
CA ALA A 297 -23.45 11.97 8.65
C ALA A 297 -22.79 11.01 9.66
N GLY A 298 -21.50 10.74 9.49
CA GLY A 298 -20.74 9.80 10.31
C GLY A 298 -20.86 8.33 9.90
N THR A 299 -21.68 7.99 8.89
CA THR A 299 -21.72 6.62 8.34
C THR A 299 -20.38 6.29 7.66
N TRP A 300 -19.77 5.17 8.03
CA TRP A 300 -18.58 4.66 7.39
C TRP A 300 -18.90 4.04 6.02
N LEU A 301 -18.05 4.35 5.03
CA LEU A 301 -18.10 3.75 3.70
C LEU A 301 -16.79 3.03 3.45
N LEU A 302 -16.88 1.73 3.16
CA LEU A 302 -15.75 0.85 2.94
C LEU A 302 -15.57 0.67 1.44
N LEU A 303 -14.62 1.37 0.86
CA LEU A 303 -14.30 1.28 -0.57
C LEU A 303 -13.54 -0.02 -0.80
N ALA A 304 -14.25 -1.07 -1.25
CA ALA A 304 -13.67 -2.40 -1.45
C ALA A 304 -12.87 -2.45 -2.76
N ILE A 305 -11.60 -2.04 -2.71
CA ILE A 305 -10.67 -2.10 -3.85
C ILE A 305 -10.58 -3.53 -4.40
N ALA A 306 -10.53 -4.52 -3.50
CA ALA A 306 -10.49 -5.94 -3.88
C ALA A 306 -11.74 -6.38 -4.66
N ALA A 307 -12.90 -5.76 -4.42
CA ALA A 307 -14.11 -6.01 -5.21
C ALA A 307 -14.10 -5.24 -6.54
N ALA A 308 -13.78 -3.94 -6.51
CA ALA A 308 -13.76 -3.08 -7.68
C ALA A 308 -12.74 -3.58 -8.74
N ASN A 309 -11.55 -4.00 -8.31
CA ASN A 309 -10.54 -4.58 -9.18
C ASN A 309 -10.94 -5.96 -9.79
N ARG A 310 -12.01 -6.55 -9.28
CA ARG A 310 -12.61 -7.80 -9.82
C ARG A 310 -14.04 -7.58 -10.29
N ASP A 311 -14.38 -6.35 -10.68
CA ASP A 311 -15.69 -6.03 -11.22
C ASP A 311 -15.85 -6.64 -12.63
N PRO A 312 -16.85 -7.54 -12.86
CA PRO A 312 -17.07 -8.15 -14.15
C PRO A 312 -17.52 -7.16 -15.23
N ASP A 313 -18.05 -6.00 -14.85
CA ASP A 313 -18.41 -4.93 -15.80
C ASP A 313 -17.15 -4.22 -16.37
N VAL A 314 -15.99 -4.36 -15.70
CA VAL A 314 -14.72 -3.78 -16.12
C VAL A 314 -13.73 -4.84 -16.62
N TYR A 315 -13.71 -6.01 -15.99
CA TYR A 315 -12.74 -7.07 -16.28
C TYR A 315 -13.44 -8.38 -16.68
N ALA A 316 -13.17 -8.87 -17.89
CA ALA A 316 -13.60 -10.22 -18.27
C ALA A 316 -12.87 -11.25 -17.42
N GLU A 317 -13.56 -12.30 -16.94
CA GLU A 317 -13.01 -13.34 -16.07
C GLU A 317 -12.18 -12.76 -14.91
N PRO A 318 -12.78 -11.90 -14.05
CA PRO A 318 -12.04 -11.06 -13.10
C PRO A 318 -11.30 -11.85 -12.03
N ASP A 319 -11.71 -13.09 -11.76
CA ASP A 319 -11.09 -13.97 -10.77
C ASP A 319 -9.85 -14.71 -11.31
N VAL A 320 -9.62 -14.68 -12.62
CA VAL A 320 -8.44 -15.29 -13.27
C VAL A 320 -7.25 -14.32 -13.18
N PHE A 321 -6.11 -14.82 -12.68
CA PHE A 321 -4.84 -14.11 -12.76
C PHE A 321 -4.25 -14.27 -14.17
N ASP A 322 -4.15 -13.19 -14.92
CA ASP A 322 -3.69 -13.19 -16.32
C ASP A 322 -2.89 -11.94 -16.66
N ILE A 323 -1.56 -12.07 -16.75
CA ILE A 323 -0.67 -10.95 -17.08
C ILE A 323 -0.88 -10.42 -18.50
N CYS A 324 -1.46 -11.23 -19.40
CA CYS A 324 -1.81 -10.81 -20.76
C CYS A 324 -3.02 -9.86 -20.80
N ARG A 325 -3.74 -9.71 -19.70
CA ARG A 325 -4.82 -8.73 -19.57
C ARG A 325 -4.33 -7.29 -19.75
N HIS A 326 -3.05 -7.02 -19.42
CA HIS A 326 -2.46 -5.69 -19.42
C HIS A 326 -3.31 -4.67 -18.62
N ALA A 327 -3.74 -5.06 -17.43
CA ALA A 327 -4.60 -4.27 -16.58
C ALA A 327 -3.95 -2.93 -16.20
N THR A 328 -4.53 -1.80 -16.60
CA THR A 328 -4.00 -0.45 -16.32
C THR A 328 -4.97 0.43 -15.54
N ALA A 329 -6.23 -0.01 -15.40
CA ALA A 329 -7.29 0.77 -14.76
C ALA A 329 -7.59 0.34 -13.32
N GLN A 330 -6.74 -0.50 -12.69
CA GLN A 330 -6.95 -0.98 -11.33
C GLN A 330 -6.87 0.17 -10.29
N LEU A 331 -7.65 0.05 -9.22
CA LEU A 331 -7.83 1.09 -8.21
C LEU A 331 -6.92 0.96 -6.98
N SER A 332 -5.87 0.11 -7.02
CA SER A 332 -4.99 -0.15 -5.87
C SER A 332 -4.20 1.07 -5.40
N PHE A 333 -4.07 2.08 -6.26
CA PHE A 333 -3.48 3.38 -5.91
C PHE A 333 -4.52 4.47 -5.66
N GLY A 334 -5.80 4.13 -5.64
CA GLY A 334 -6.90 5.08 -5.59
C GLY A 334 -6.98 5.97 -6.84
N THR A 335 -7.83 6.97 -6.77
CA THR A 335 -7.99 8.00 -7.81
C THR A 335 -8.41 9.34 -7.18
N GLY A 336 -8.56 10.40 -7.96
CA GLY A 336 -8.95 11.73 -7.46
C GLY A 336 -7.79 12.49 -6.80
N PRO A 337 -8.10 13.48 -5.94
CA PRO A 337 -7.09 14.37 -5.36
C PRO A 337 -6.03 13.64 -4.53
N HIS A 338 -6.42 12.58 -3.82
CA HIS A 338 -5.55 11.78 -2.96
C HIS A 338 -4.97 10.52 -3.63
N VAL A 339 -4.95 10.45 -4.98
CA VAL A 339 -4.26 9.36 -5.70
C VAL A 339 -2.84 9.17 -5.15
N CYS A 340 -2.40 7.94 -5.01
CA CYS A 340 -1.11 7.60 -4.39
C CYS A 340 0.06 8.39 -4.99
N LEU A 341 0.77 9.13 -4.14
CA LEU A 341 1.96 9.89 -4.54
C LEU A 341 3.10 8.97 -4.98
N GLY A 342 3.24 7.82 -4.30
CA GLY A 342 4.30 6.84 -4.50
C GLY A 342 4.06 5.84 -5.62
N GLN A 343 2.95 5.93 -6.37
CA GLN A 343 2.56 4.93 -7.38
C GLN A 343 3.70 4.54 -8.34
N ALA A 344 4.38 5.53 -8.91
CA ALA A 344 5.47 5.26 -9.85
C ALA A 344 6.65 4.55 -9.18
N LEU A 345 7.01 4.94 -7.96
CA LEU A 345 8.09 4.32 -7.20
C LEU A 345 7.72 2.88 -6.80
N ALA A 346 6.52 2.68 -6.25
CA ALA A 346 6.07 1.35 -5.82
C ALA A 346 6.01 0.35 -6.99
N THR A 347 5.42 0.73 -8.13
CA THR A 347 5.38 -0.15 -9.31
C THR A 347 6.78 -0.46 -9.83
N THR A 348 7.67 0.53 -9.89
CA THR A 348 9.05 0.32 -10.34
C THR A 348 9.84 -0.58 -9.38
N GLN A 349 9.67 -0.41 -8.08
CA GLN A 349 10.25 -1.32 -7.06
C GLN A 349 9.80 -2.76 -7.30
N MET A 350 8.50 -2.99 -7.44
CA MET A 350 7.93 -4.32 -7.65
C MET A 350 8.43 -4.94 -8.96
N GLU A 351 8.50 -4.17 -10.06
CA GLU A 351 9.04 -4.64 -11.34
C GLU A 351 10.51 -5.06 -11.22
N ILE A 352 11.35 -4.27 -10.57
CA ILE A 352 12.76 -4.59 -10.32
C ILE A 352 12.90 -5.82 -9.43
N ALA A 353 12.11 -5.91 -8.36
CA ALA A 353 12.11 -7.07 -7.47
C ALA A 353 11.80 -8.37 -8.22
N VAL A 354 10.75 -8.39 -9.04
CA VAL A 354 10.38 -9.56 -9.84
C VAL A 354 11.52 -9.93 -10.80
N LYS A 355 12.08 -8.95 -11.53
CA LYS A 355 13.18 -9.19 -12.49
C LYS A 355 14.41 -9.79 -11.79
N VAL A 356 14.87 -9.19 -10.69
CA VAL A 356 16.06 -9.63 -9.96
C VAL A 356 15.86 -11.01 -9.33
N LEU A 357 14.71 -11.28 -8.73
CA LEU A 357 14.43 -12.61 -8.15
C LEU A 357 14.44 -13.71 -9.22
N LEU A 358 13.84 -13.47 -10.39
CA LEU A 358 13.80 -14.46 -11.47
C LEU A 358 15.15 -14.63 -12.17
N GLU A 359 15.97 -13.58 -12.27
CA GLU A 359 17.34 -13.64 -12.77
C GLU A 359 18.26 -14.41 -11.83
N ARG A 360 18.16 -14.12 -10.51
CA ARG A 360 19.13 -14.59 -9.52
C ARG A 360 18.77 -15.93 -8.89
N LEU A 361 17.54 -16.41 -9.03
CA LEU A 361 17.07 -17.64 -8.37
C LEU A 361 16.55 -18.64 -9.42
N PRO A 362 17.45 -19.39 -10.10
CA PRO A 362 17.05 -20.42 -11.04
C PRO A 362 16.17 -21.48 -10.35
N GLY A 363 15.16 -21.98 -11.04
CA GLY A 363 14.26 -22.99 -10.49
C GLY A 363 13.34 -22.49 -9.36
N LEU A 364 13.23 -21.16 -9.14
CA LEU A 364 12.39 -20.56 -8.10
C LEU A 364 10.95 -21.06 -8.17
N LYS A 365 10.48 -21.62 -7.07
CA LYS A 365 9.10 -22.13 -6.90
C LYS A 365 8.70 -22.14 -5.42
N LEU A 366 7.40 -22.20 -5.15
CA LEU A 366 6.88 -22.39 -3.77
C LEU A 366 7.39 -23.73 -3.20
N ALA A 367 7.83 -23.71 -1.95
CA ALA A 367 8.21 -24.94 -1.22
C ALA A 367 6.98 -25.83 -0.99
N ASP A 368 5.86 -25.21 -0.59
CA ASP A 368 4.55 -25.85 -0.47
C ASP A 368 3.46 -24.82 -0.88
N PRO A 369 2.85 -24.98 -2.06
CA PRO A 369 1.77 -24.09 -2.50
C PRO A 369 0.57 -24.02 -1.57
N SER A 370 0.30 -25.09 -0.80
CA SER A 370 -0.85 -25.14 0.11
C SER A 370 -0.63 -24.40 1.43
N SER A 371 0.62 -24.06 1.75
CA SER A 371 0.99 -23.39 3.01
C SER A 371 0.78 -21.88 2.98
N VAL A 372 0.66 -21.26 1.80
CA VAL A 372 0.54 -19.80 1.68
C VAL A 372 -0.85 -19.36 2.10
N LYS A 373 -0.88 -18.45 3.07
CA LYS A 373 -2.10 -17.81 3.56
C LYS A 373 -2.00 -16.32 3.33
N ILE A 374 -3.01 -15.74 2.70
CA ILE A 374 -3.16 -14.29 2.61
C ILE A 374 -3.94 -13.83 3.83
N ALA A 375 -3.24 -13.22 4.75
CA ALA A 375 -3.81 -12.73 6.00
C ALA A 375 -4.20 -11.25 5.89
N GLY A 376 -5.25 -10.88 6.62
CA GLY A 376 -5.63 -9.50 6.85
C GLY A 376 -4.79 -8.88 7.96
N ARG A 377 -4.42 -7.61 7.78
CA ARG A 377 -3.84 -6.76 8.81
C ARG A 377 -4.73 -5.56 8.98
N LEU A 378 -5.03 -5.13 10.18
CA LEU A 378 -6.13 -4.18 10.43
C LEU A 378 -7.48 -4.73 9.93
N GLY A 379 -7.88 -5.89 10.40
CA GLY A 379 -9.02 -6.59 9.83
C GLY A 379 -8.75 -6.98 8.38
N THR A 380 -9.56 -6.48 7.45
CA THR A 380 -9.42 -6.76 6.01
C THR A 380 -8.84 -5.61 5.20
N GLU A 381 -8.41 -4.51 5.84
CA GLU A 381 -7.95 -3.31 5.12
C GLU A 381 -6.66 -3.54 4.33
N LEU A 382 -5.66 -4.13 4.99
CA LEU A 382 -4.36 -4.47 4.38
C LEU A 382 -4.20 -5.98 4.34
N ARG A 383 -3.76 -6.52 3.20
CA ARG A 383 -3.66 -7.98 3.01
C ARG A 383 -2.37 -8.38 2.32
N GLY A 384 -1.83 -9.50 2.74
CA GLY A 384 -0.67 -10.12 2.10
C GLY A 384 -0.26 -11.42 2.77
N PRO A 385 0.70 -12.17 2.22
CA PRO A 385 1.19 -13.39 2.83
C PRO A 385 1.98 -13.08 4.11
N ASP A 386 1.78 -13.90 5.16
CA ASP A 386 2.63 -13.86 6.37
C ASP A 386 4.00 -14.49 6.09
N HIS A 387 4.02 -15.53 5.26
CA HIS A 387 5.20 -16.25 4.83
C HIS A 387 5.07 -16.65 3.36
N LEU A 388 6.19 -16.59 2.64
CA LEU A 388 6.29 -17.06 1.26
C LEU A 388 7.55 -17.92 1.11
N GLN A 389 7.42 -19.17 1.59
CA GLN A 389 8.51 -20.15 1.57
C GLN A 389 8.79 -20.62 0.15
N VAL A 390 10.01 -20.45 -0.30
CA VAL A 390 10.45 -20.82 -1.66
C VAL A 390 11.67 -21.70 -1.62
N VAL A 391 11.87 -22.48 -2.70
CA VAL A 391 13.09 -23.22 -3.01
C VAL A 391 13.57 -22.86 -4.41
N PHE A 392 14.88 -22.93 -4.61
CA PHE A 392 15.56 -22.59 -5.88
C PHE A 392 16.92 -23.30 -5.94
N ASP A 393 17.57 -23.28 -7.10
CA ASP A 393 18.90 -23.84 -7.25
C ASP A 393 19.92 -22.90 -6.59
N PRO A 394 20.77 -23.37 -5.64
CA PRO A 394 21.75 -22.54 -4.96
C PRO A 394 22.77 -21.91 -5.92
N GLN A 395 23.19 -20.69 -5.66
CA GLN A 395 24.23 -19.97 -6.43
C GLN A 395 25.48 -19.69 -5.59
#